data_d96aa3f443602179766214d814f8ca0f
#
_entry.id   d96aa3f443602179766214d814f8ca0f
#
_cell.length_a   1.000
_cell.length_b   1.000
_cell.length_c   1.000
_cell.angle_alpha   90.00
_cell.angle_beta   90.00
_cell.angle_gamma   90.00
#
_symmetry.space_group_name_H-M   'P 1'
#
loop_
_entity.id
_entity.type
_entity.pdbx_description
1 polymer ?
#
loop_
_entity_poly.entity_id
_entity_poly.type
_entity_poly.pdbx_seq_one_letter_code
_entity_poly.pdbx_strand_id
1 'polypeptide(L)'
;MRDYKELYREAKGDLPRIYCDMDGVLCDFIAQSKKATGKIFTQDKAKEYWPIIKKYPKFWSDMPWMPGGRQLWSYIKQYNPHILSAYTPEDPNCIPGKKTWLRRNVSISSSNINLVRRKDKQKFAMKSGGK
;
A
#
# COMPACT_ATOMS: atom_id res chain seq x y z
N MET A 1 -9.56 -27.72 -22.05
CA MET A 1 -9.57 -26.91 -20.80
C MET A 1 -9.23 -25.47 -21.12
N ARG A 2 -10.03 -24.55 -20.65
CA ARG A 2 -9.78 -23.13 -20.89
C ARG A 2 -8.63 -22.66 -20.02
N ASP A 3 -7.84 -21.73 -20.54
CA ASP A 3 -6.77 -21.20 -19.77
C ASP A 3 -7.27 -20.12 -18.78
N TYR A 4 -6.39 -19.70 -17.91
CA TYR A 4 -6.69 -18.79 -16.85
C TYR A 4 -7.14 -17.41 -17.37
N LYS A 5 -6.56 -16.95 -18.47
CA LYS A 5 -6.91 -15.66 -19.04
C LYS A 5 -8.33 -15.64 -19.60
N GLU A 6 -8.74 -16.73 -20.21
CA GLU A 6 -10.11 -16.85 -20.72
C GLU A 6 -11.13 -16.84 -19.60
N LEU A 7 -10.85 -17.58 -18.53
CA LEU A 7 -11.71 -17.58 -17.35
C LEU A 7 -11.83 -16.19 -16.74
N TYR A 8 -10.70 -15.47 -16.67
CA TYR A 8 -10.70 -14.12 -16.15
C TYR A 8 -11.57 -13.19 -17.00
N ARG A 9 -11.42 -13.25 -18.32
CA ARG A 9 -12.21 -12.40 -19.22
C ARG A 9 -13.70 -12.65 -19.09
N GLU A 10 -14.12 -13.90 -18.96
CA GLU A 10 -15.53 -14.23 -18.80
C GLU A 10 -16.11 -13.71 -17.50
N ALA A 11 -15.33 -13.77 -16.45
CA ALA A 11 -15.80 -13.44 -15.11
C ALA A 11 -15.50 -12.00 -14.68
N LYS A 12 -14.75 -11.22 -15.46
CA LYS A 12 -14.25 -9.94 -14.97
C LYS A 12 -15.32 -8.95 -14.55
N GLY A 13 -16.53 -9.05 -15.12
CA GLY A 13 -17.63 -8.20 -14.72
C GLY A 13 -18.16 -8.51 -13.34
N ASP A 14 -17.94 -9.76 -12.88
CA ASP A 14 -18.41 -10.25 -11.60
C ASP A 14 -17.33 -10.35 -10.56
N LEU A 15 -16.06 -10.17 -10.95
CA LEU A 15 -14.95 -10.26 -10.02
C LEU A 15 -14.91 -9.03 -9.13
N PRO A 16 -14.69 -9.21 -7.84
CA PRO A 16 -14.45 -8.07 -6.97
C PRO A 16 -13.15 -7.39 -7.35
N ARG A 17 -13.09 -6.07 -7.11
CA ARG A 17 -11.87 -5.32 -7.33
C ARG A 17 -10.81 -5.79 -6.34
N ILE A 18 -9.58 -5.96 -6.83
CA ILE A 18 -8.46 -6.29 -5.97
C ILE A 18 -7.90 -5.00 -5.38
N TYR A 19 -7.86 -4.93 -4.06
CA TYR A 19 -7.18 -3.87 -3.35
C TYR A 19 -5.93 -4.44 -2.71
N CYS A 20 -4.81 -3.79 -2.98
CA CYS A 20 -3.53 -4.20 -2.43
C CYS A 20 -3.05 -3.13 -1.45
N ASP A 21 -2.73 -3.55 -0.22
CA ASP A 21 -2.16 -2.66 0.78
C ASP A 21 -0.68 -2.40 0.48
N MET A 22 -0.13 -1.37 1.07
CA MET A 22 1.30 -1.07 0.97
C MET A 22 2.06 -1.58 2.20
N ASP A 23 1.80 -0.99 3.36
CA ASP A 23 2.58 -1.29 4.56
C ASP A 23 2.34 -2.72 5.02
N GLY A 24 3.42 -3.49 5.16
CA GLY A 24 3.34 -4.88 5.56
C GLY A 24 3.01 -5.84 4.43
N VAL A 25 2.76 -5.34 3.23
CA VAL A 25 2.44 -6.17 2.05
C VAL A 25 3.45 -5.92 0.94
N LEU A 26 3.51 -4.70 0.43
CA LEU A 26 4.49 -4.32 -0.58
C LEU A 26 5.72 -3.65 0.05
N CYS A 27 5.50 -2.84 1.08
CA CYS A 27 6.53 -2.03 1.72
C CYS A 27 6.80 -2.53 3.13
N ASP A 28 8.07 -2.59 3.49
CA ASP A 28 8.48 -3.01 4.83
C ASP A 28 8.57 -1.78 5.75
N PHE A 29 7.40 -1.33 6.21
CA PHE A 29 7.29 -0.19 7.10
C PHE A 29 8.02 -0.44 8.42
N ILE A 30 7.92 -1.66 8.96
CA ILE A 30 8.54 -1.99 10.24
C ILE A 30 10.06 -1.88 10.14
N ALA A 31 10.66 -2.41 9.07
CA ALA A 31 12.12 -2.28 8.88
C ALA A 31 12.52 -0.82 8.73
N GLN A 32 11.76 -0.04 7.97
CA GLN A 32 12.07 1.36 7.76
C GLN A 32 11.93 2.17 9.05
N SER A 33 10.89 1.90 9.84
CA SER A 33 10.71 2.62 11.10
C SER A 33 11.78 2.24 12.13
N LYS A 34 12.20 0.98 12.14
CA LYS A 34 13.30 0.57 13.00
C LYS A 34 14.60 1.29 12.63
N LYS A 35 14.85 1.45 11.34
CA LYS A 35 16.02 2.19 10.85
C LYS A 35 15.98 3.64 11.30
N ALA A 36 14.82 4.27 11.26
CA ALA A 36 14.67 5.68 11.62
C ALA A 36 14.67 5.91 13.13
N THR A 37 14.02 5.05 13.89
CA THR A 37 13.79 5.27 15.33
C THR A 37 14.67 4.41 16.23
N GLY A 38 15.27 3.35 15.68
CA GLY A 38 16.03 2.37 16.47
C GLY A 38 15.17 1.39 17.25
N LYS A 39 13.84 1.45 17.08
CA LYS A 39 12.91 0.62 17.85
C LYS A 39 11.87 0.01 16.92
N ILE A 40 11.26 -1.10 17.38
CA ILE A 40 10.16 -1.72 16.64
C ILE A 40 8.89 -0.91 16.86
N PHE A 41 8.25 -0.52 15.76
CA PHE A 41 7.04 0.30 15.81
C PHE A 41 5.87 -0.52 16.37
N THR A 42 5.15 0.09 17.32
CA THR A 42 3.89 -0.46 17.83
C THR A 42 2.85 0.66 17.84
N GLN A 43 1.57 0.30 17.65
CA GLN A 43 0.51 1.30 17.57
C GLN A 43 0.30 2.06 18.88
N ASP A 44 0.49 1.40 20.01
CA ASP A 44 0.32 2.05 21.31
C ASP A 44 1.38 3.13 21.56
N LYS A 45 2.53 3.03 20.90
CA LYS A 45 3.62 4.01 21.03
C LYS A 45 3.80 4.89 19.79
N ALA A 46 2.81 4.86 18.90
CA ALA A 46 2.91 5.61 17.64
C ALA A 46 3.21 7.10 17.86
N LYS A 47 2.62 7.70 18.87
CA LYS A 47 2.82 9.12 19.16
C LYS A 47 4.28 9.45 19.46
N GLU A 48 5.05 8.49 19.97
CA GLU A 48 6.47 8.68 20.24
C GLU A 48 7.30 8.63 18.96
N TYR A 49 6.85 7.87 17.98
CA TYR A 49 7.62 7.61 16.78
C TYR A 49 7.40 8.64 15.66
N TRP A 50 6.18 9.18 15.53
CA TRP A 50 5.88 10.11 14.45
C TRP A 50 6.79 11.34 14.44
N PRO A 51 7.11 11.98 15.58
CA PRO A 51 8.03 13.11 15.59
C PRO A 51 9.43 12.77 15.06
N ILE A 52 9.87 11.52 15.26
CA ILE A 52 11.16 11.06 14.76
C ILE A 52 11.07 10.80 13.26
N ILE A 53 10.05 10.06 12.84
CA ILE A 53 9.87 9.67 11.44
C ILE A 53 9.75 10.89 10.54
N LYS A 54 9.02 11.92 10.98
CA LYS A 54 8.80 13.08 10.15
C LYS A 54 10.03 13.94 9.93
N LYS A 55 11.12 13.67 10.68
CA LYS A 55 12.41 14.31 10.41
C LYS A 55 13.10 13.78 9.17
N TYR A 56 12.61 12.68 8.60
CA TYR A 56 13.19 12.03 7.44
C TYR A 56 12.26 12.21 6.25
N PRO A 57 12.47 13.23 5.40
CA PRO A 57 11.53 13.52 4.30
C PRO A 57 11.34 12.37 3.31
N LYS A 58 12.35 11.50 3.18
CA LYS A 58 12.31 10.36 2.25
C LYS A 58 11.91 9.06 2.92
N PHE A 59 11.45 9.11 4.16
CA PHE A 59 11.07 7.90 4.89
C PHE A 59 10.12 7.03 4.07
N TRP A 60 9.03 7.62 3.57
CA TRP A 60 8.00 6.87 2.87
C TRP A 60 8.41 6.49 1.46
N SER A 61 9.11 7.37 0.76
CA SER A 61 9.52 7.08 -0.62
C SER A 61 10.66 6.05 -0.69
N ASP A 62 11.43 5.90 0.37
CA ASP A 62 12.58 5.00 0.40
C ASP A 62 12.32 3.69 1.16
N MET A 63 11.08 3.39 1.50
CA MET A 63 10.77 2.12 2.15
C MET A 63 11.25 0.94 1.31
N PRO A 64 11.90 -0.05 1.93
CA PRO A 64 12.28 -1.26 1.18
C PRO A 64 11.05 -2.10 0.84
N TRP A 65 11.19 -2.96 -0.16
CA TRP A 65 10.16 -3.94 -0.44
C TRP A 65 10.00 -4.91 0.73
N MET A 66 8.76 -5.27 1.00
CA MET A 66 8.50 -6.36 1.92
C MET A 66 9.00 -7.67 1.27
N PRO A 67 9.57 -8.60 2.05
CA PRO A 67 9.90 -9.92 1.50
C PRO A 67 8.66 -10.55 0.86
N GLY A 68 8.78 -10.96 -0.39
CA GLY A 68 7.65 -11.48 -1.16
C GLY A 68 6.77 -10.43 -1.82
N GLY A 69 6.99 -9.14 -1.53
CA GLY A 69 6.15 -8.08 -2.09
C GLY A 69 6.27 -7.96 -3.61
N ARG A 70 7.48 -8.08 -4.15
CA ARG A 70 7.67 -8.03 -5.61
C ARG A 70 6.95 -9.17 -6.31
N GLN A 71 7.04 -10.37 -5.75
CA GLN A 71 6.40 -11.55 -6.30
C GLN A 71 4.88 -11.40 -6.28
N LEU A 72 4.33 -10.90 -5.17
CA LEU A 72 2.91 -10.64 -5.08
C LEU A 72 2.46 -9.65 -6.14
N TRP A 73 3.16 -8.50 -6.25
CA TRP A 73 2.79 -7.50 -7.25
C TRP A 73 2.89 -8.05 -8.66
N SER A 74 3.94 -8.81 -8.98
CA SER A 74 4.10 -9.42 -10.30
C SER A 74 2.95 -10.34 -10.65
N TYR A 75 2.37 -10.99 -9.64
CA TYR A 75 1.23 -11.88 -9.85
C TYR A 75 -0.06 -11.09 -10.05
N ILE A 76 -0.36 -10.13 -9.18
CA ILE A 76 -1.67 -9.47 -9.20
C ILE A 76 -1.78 -8.35 -10.23
N LYS A 77 -0.67 -7.81 -10.73
CA LYS A 77 -0.71 -6.66 -11.64
C LYS A 77 -1.54 -6.91 -12.90
N GLN A 78 -1.65 -8.16 -13.33
CA GLN A 78 -2.43 -8.53 -14.51
C GLN A 78 -3.93 -8.34 -14.30
N TYR A 79 -4.39 -8.22 -13.06
CA TYR A 79 -5.80 -8.09 -12.72
C TYR A 79 -6.21 -6.65 -12.45
N ASN A 80 -5.40 -5.70 -12.86
CA ASN A 80 -5.68 -4.26 -12.66
C ASN A 80 -6.01 -3.91 -11.21
N PRO A 81 -5.11 -4.24 -10.25
CA PRO A 81 -5.39 -3.98 -8.86
C PRO A 81 -5.35 -2.48 -8.55
N HIS A 82 -6.05 -2.10 -7.50
CA HIS A 82 -5.95 -0.78 -6.92
C HIS A 82 -5.11 -0.84 -5.65
N ILE A 83 -4.37 0.20 -5.38
CA ILE A 83 -3.71 0.36 -4.09
C ILE A 83 -4.73 0.96 -3.12
N LEU A 84 -4.82 0.37 -1.94
CA LEU A 84 -5.61 0.93 -0.84
C LEU A 84 -4.75 0.91 0.40
N SER A 85 -4.26 2.08 0.80
CA SER A 85 -3.32 2.20 1.89
C SER A 85 -3.73 3.34 2.81
N ALA A 86 -3.51 3.17 4.11
CA ALA A 86 -3.77 4.24 5.05
C ALA A 86 -2.59 5.20 5.07
N TYR A 87 -2.89 6.50 5.20
CA TYR A 87 -1.86 7.50 5.45
C TYR A 87 -2.02 8.07 6.86
N THR A 88 -0.92 8.60 7.40
CA THR A 88 -0.98 9.29 8.68
C THR A 88 -0.97 10.81 8.45
N PRO A 89 -1.92 11.55 9.07
CA PRO A 89 -1.87 13.01 9.01
C PRO A 89 -0.75 13.61 9.86
N GLU A 90 -0.11 12.78 10.68
CA GLU A 90 0.99 13.22 11.54
C GLU A 90 2.26 13.56 10.76
N ASP A 91 2.37 13.09 9.51
CA ASP A 91 3.54 13.35 8.68
C ASP A 91 3.11 13.86 7.31
N PRO A 92 3.39 15.14 6.99
CA PRO A 92 3.02 15.70 5.69
C PRO A 92 3.75 15.05 4.52
N ASN A 93 4.81 14.30 4.77
CA ASN A 93 5.54 13.59 3.72
C ASN A 93 4.93 12.23 3.38
N CYS A 94 3.94 11.76 4.15
CA CYS A 94 3.38 10.42 3.99
C CYS A 94 2.74 10.23 2.62
N ILE A 95 1.78 11.08 2.28
CA ILE A 95 1.07 10.96 0.99
C ILE A 95 2.01 11.12 -0.21
N PRO A 96 2.80 12.21 -0.32
CA PRO A 96 3.68 12.34 -1.47
C PRO A 96 4.75 11.26 -1.52
N GLY A 97 5.25 10.83 -0.35
CA GLY A 97 6.25 9.76 -0.30
C GLY A 97 5.71 8.43 -0.79
N LYS A 98 4.51 8.05 -0.36
CA LYS A 98 3.88 6.81 -0.81
C LYS A 98 3.60 6.84 -2.32
N LYS A 99 3.15 7.98 -2.84
CA LYS A 99 2.93 8.13 -4.28
C LYS A 99 4.24 8.00 -5.06
N THR A 100 5.32 8.58 -4.55
CA THR A 100 6.64 8.46 -5.17
C THR A 100 7.11 7.00 -5.16
N TRP A 101 6.92 6.30 -4.04
CA TRP A 101 7.28 4.89 -3.95
C TRP A 101 6.56 4.07 -5.02
N LEU A 102 5.25 4.29 -5.15
CA LEU A 102 4.45 3.56 -6.13
C LEU A 102 4.88 3.86 -7.56
N ARG A 103 5.14 5.14 -7.86
CA ARG A 103 5.59 5.52 -9.20
C ARG A 103 6.91 4.87 -9.58
N ARG A 104 7.83 4.77 -8.62
CA ARG A 104 9.15 4.19 -8.87
C ARG A 104 9.12 2.67 -8.98
N ASN A 105 8.27 2.02 -8.20
CA ASN A 105 8.38 0.58 -7.98
C ASN A 105 7.31 -0.25 -8.67
N VAL A 106 6.12 0.28 -8.88
CA VAL A 106 5.02 -0.51 -9.45
C VAL A 106 4.38 0.11 -10.68
N SER A 107 4.69 1.35 -11.01
CA SER A 107 4.20 2.02 -12.23
C SER A 107 2.69 1.94 -12.39
N ILE A 108 1.96 2.25 -11.34
CA ILE A 108 0.50 2.18 -11.34
C ILE A 108 -0.10 3.55 -11.66
N SER A 109 -1.26 3.55 -12.32
CA SER A 109 -2.00 4.77 -12.63
C SER A 109 -2.43 5.48 -11.34
N SER A 110 -2.35 6.81 -11.33
CA SER A 110 -2.75 7.58 -10.15
C SER A 110 -4.22 7.38 -9.81
N SER A 111 -5.08 7.10 -10.79
CA SER A 111 -6.50 6.82 -10.54
C SER A 111 -6.73 5.52 -9.77
N ASN A 112 -5.73 4.64 -9.75
CA ASN A 112 -5.79 3.38 -9.02
C ASN A 112 -5.12 3.45 -7.66
N ILE A 113 -4.68 4.63 -7.23
CA ILE A 113 -4.04 4.83 -5.93
C ILE A 113 -5.03 5.47 -4.98
N ASN A 114 -5.34 4.78 -3.89
CA ASN A 114 -6.31 5.24 -2.90
C ASN A 114 -5.61 5.31 -1.54
N LEU A 115 -5.24 6.52 -1.13
CA LEU A 115 -4.63 6.77 0.17
C LEU A 115 -5.70 7.43 1.04
N VAL A 116 -6.12 6.72 2.09
CA VAL A 116 -7.26 7.11 2.91
C VAL A 116 -6.86 7.12 4.38
N ARG A 117 -7.71 7.72 5.22
CA ARG A 117 -7.51 7.63 6.66
C ARG A 117 -7.72 6.20 7.10
N ARG A 118 -6.97 5.77 8.11
CA ARG A 118 -7.05 4.40 8.63
C ARG A 118 -8.49 3.99 8.97
N LYS A 119 -9.23 4.90 9.60
CA LYS A 119 -10.61 4.62 10.00
C LYS A 119 -11.56 4.43 8.82
N ASP A 120 -11.20 4.94 7.65
CA ASP A 120 -12.06 4.90 6.46
C ASP A 120 -11.72 3.75 5.52
N LYS A 121 -10.64 3.04 5.78
CA LYS A 121 -10.11 2.04 4.85
C LYS A 121 -11.09 0.91 4.57
N GLN A 122 -11.68 0.35 5.61
CA GLN A 122 -12.65 -0.73 5.45
C GLN A 122 -13.92 -0.26 4.74
N LYS A 123 -14.39 0.93 5.11
CA LYS A 123 -15.57 1.51 4.47
C LYS A 123 -15.34 1.73 2.98
N PHE A 124 -14.17 2.19 2.62
CA PHE A 124 -13.81 2.43 1.22
C PHE A 124 -13.87 1.14 0.42
N ALA A 125 -13.27 0.07 0.93
CA ALA A 125 -13.25 -1.22 0.25
C ALA A 125 -14.64 -1.79 0.06
N MET A 126 -15.49 -1.71 1.09
CA MET A 126 -16.86 -2.19 1.03
C MET A 126 -17.71 -1.39 0.05
N LYS A 127 -17.55 -0.05 0.07
CA LYS A 127 -18.34 0.83 -0.79
C LYS A 127 -17.97 0.68 -2.25
N SER A 128 -16.71 0.42 -2.56
CA SER A 128 -16.19 0.48 -3.93
C SER A 128 -16.17 -0.84 -4.67
N GLY A 129 -16.69 -1.89 -4.11
CA GLY A 129 -16.77 -3.13 -4.85
C GLY A 129 -16.41 -4.35 -4.06
N GLY A 130 -15.88 -4.16 -2.89
CA GLY A 130 -15.86 -5.25 -1.94
C GLY A 130 -17.25 -5.36 -1.40
N LYS A 131 -17.69 -6.40 -1.04
CA LYS A 131 -19.03 -6.52 -0.48
C LYS A 131 -19.08 -6.32 0.99
#